data_6ec74ea367a0b0b4e03f82f6b0f7ee4f
#
_entry.id   6ec74ea367a0b0b4e03f82f6b0f7ee4f
#
_cell.length_a   1.000
_cell.length_b   1.000
_cell.length_c   1.000
_cell.angle_alpha   90.00
_cell.angle_beta   90.00
_cell.angle_gamma   90.00
#
_symmetry.space_group_name_H-M   'P 1'
#
loop_
_entity.id
_entity.type
_entity.pdbx_description
1 polymer ?
#
loop_
_entity_poly.entity_id
_entity_poly.type
_entity_poly.pdbx_seq_one_letter_code
_entity_poly.pdbx_strand_id
1 'polypeptide(L)'
;MRLYGVTGWKNSGKTGLMERLVSEITGRGFTVSTVKHAHHSFDVDQPGKDSHRHREAGAAQVLLASRNRVALMTELRGAGEPPLEALLTQLAPCDLVLVEGYKRDRHPKIEAQRAATGQPLIAPGDPTIRAVASDAAPALDRPVFHLDDTAAIADFILREVGLAAPEAPAADAAPLAPPPLSNDCFALPAGVDWVPVEDALAHLRANLHPVVGIEQQPLEAAEGRILAQDLTARRANPPQANSAVDGYGFAGPLPEGVARLPLVEGRAAAGVPFAGAVPPGHALRILTGAALPEGVDSVALQEDVTTDGRQIALNGPLKRGANARRAGEDVAEGATVLRAGRPLTPADLALLAAVGHGTLPLRRRLRLGVLSTGDEIRPPGAAAGGGQIFDANRPMLLALARRWGVEAVDLGIAPDDRAALRARLDDAAGRTDVLLTSGGASAGDEDHMSALLREAGAMQLWRIAVKPGRPLALGTWHGVPVFGLPGNPVAALVCALIFARPAVALLAGGDWQAPQGFEVPAGFAKRKKPGRREYLRARMREGRAEVFGSEGSGRISGLSWAEGLVELPDGAAEIAVGDPVRFLPFGSFGM
;
A
#
# COMPACT_ATOMS: atom_id res chain seq x y z
N MET A 1 1.60 -42.24 -1.61
CA MET A 1 1.72 -41.28 -0.49
C MET A 1 2.45 -41.97 0.65
N ARG A 2 3.44 -41.31 1.22
CA ARG A 2 4.16 -41.79 2.40
C ARG A 2 3.40 -41.41 3.66
N LEU A 3 3.47 -42.19 4.71
CA LEU A 3 2.66 -42.03 5.91
C LEU A 3 3.54 -42.03 7.16
N TYR A 4 3.33 -41.04 8.05
CA TYR A 4 4.01 -40.98 9.33
C TYR A 4 3.07 -40.41 10.42
N GLY A 5 3.09 -40.99 11.64
CA GLY A 5 2.20 -40.61 12.72
C GLY A 5 2.85 -39.75 13.81
N VAL A 6 2.08 -38.89 14.43
CA VAL A 6 2.40 -38.23 15.70
C VAL A 6 1.40 -38.71 16.76
N THR A 7 1.91 -39.41 17.77
CA THR A 7 1.10 -40.00 18.86
C THR A 7 1.47 -39.43 20.23
N GLY A 8 0.77 -39.80 21.27
CA GLY A 8 1.03 -39.36 22.64
C GLY A 8 -0.26 -39.22 23.46
N TRP A 9 -0.16 -38.92 24.72
CA TRP A 9 -1.29 -38.70 25.60
C TRP A 9 -1.96 -37.35 25.40
N LYS A 10 -3.14 -37.14 26.04
CA LYS A 10 -3.79 -35.81 26.01
C LYS A 10 -2.83 -34.77 26.64
N ASN A 11 -2.76 -33.58 26.05
CA ASN A 11 -1.88 -32.47 26.44
C ASN A 11 -0.36 -32.75 26.34
N SER A 12 0.06 -33.77 25.60
CA SER A 12 1.49 -34.10 25.39
C SER A 12 2.21 -33.21 24.38
N GLY A 13 1.52 -32.23 23.78
CA GLY A 13 2.12 -31.33 22.76
C GLY A 13 1.98 -31.76 21.31
N LYS A 14 1.21 -32.85 21.01
CA LYS A 14 1.01 -33.38 19.65
C LYS A 14 0.60 -32.33 18.62
N THR A 15 -0.46 -31.57 18.92
CA THR A 15 -1.02 -30.60 17.97
C THR A 15 -0.01 -29.53 17.61
N GLY A 16 0.69 -28.96 18.61
CA GLY A 16 1.73 -27.97 18.36
C GLY A 16 2.93 -28.56 17.60
N LEU A 17 3.31 -29.84 17.86
CA LEU A 17 4.34 -30.51 17.07
C LEU A 17 3.87 -30.74 15.62
N MET A 18 2.61 -31.16 15.41
CA MET A 18 2.03 -31.32 14.07
C MET A 18 2.07 -30.02 13.27
N GLU A 19 1.64 -28.92 13.85
CA GLU A 19 1.65 -27.60 13.21
C GLU A 19 3.06 -27.20 12.77
N ARG A 20 4.04 -27.35 13.64
CA ARG A 20 5.44 -27.05 13.32
C ARG A 20 6.02 -27.98 12.26
N LEU A 21 5.71 -29.28 12.30
CA LEU A 21 6.16 -30.24 11.30
C LEU A 21 5.55 -29.98 9.93
N VAL A 22 4.27 -29.65 9.85
CA VAL A 22 3.64 -29.26 8.60
C VAL A 22 4.33 -28.03 8.02
N SER A 23 4.53 -26.99 8.84
CA SER A 23 5.22 -25.77 8.40
C SER A 23 6.65 -26.03 7.94
N GLU A 24 7.41 -26.80 8.69
CA GLU A 24 8.80 -27.12 8.40
C GLU A 24 8.93 -27.94 7.11
N ILE A 25 8.15 -29.04 6.97
CA ILE A 25 8.24 -29.94 5.83
C ILE A 25 7.71 -29.28 4.56
N THR A 26 6.64 -28.48 4.64
CA THR A 26 6.17 -27.67 3.49
C THR A 26 7.17 -26.58 3.12
N GLY A 27 7.81 -25.94 4.09
CA GLY A 27 8.89 -24.97 3.87
C GLY A 27 10.10 -25.57 3.14
N ARG A 28 10.30 -26.90 3.22
CA ARG A 28 11.33 -27.64 2.47
C ARG A 28 10.89 -28.06 1.07
N GLY A 29 9.70 -27.68 0.62
CA GLY A 29 9.18 -27.92 -0.73
C GLY A 29 8.38 -29.22 -0.91
N PHE A 30 8.07 -29.95 0.17
CA PHE A 30 7.23 -31.15 0.09
C PHE A 30 5.75 -30.79 0.28
N THR A 31 4.88 -31.52 -0.44
CA THR A 31 3.44 -31.43 -0.24
C THR A 31 3.00 -32.31 0.93
N VAL A 32 2.33 -31.72 1.92
CA VAL A 32 1.90 -32.43 3.14
C VAL A 32 0.38 -32.37 3.28
N SER A 33 -0.24 -33.51 3.51
CA SER A 33 -1.63 -33.64 3.96
C SER A 33 -1.69 -34.13 5.40
N THR A 34 -2.77 -33.82 6.12
CA THR A 34 -2.92 -34.26 7.51
C THR A 34 -4.21 -35.02 7.72
N VAL A 35 -4.16 -36.05 8.59
CA VAL A 35 -5.35 -36.76 9.09
C VAL A 35 -5.34 -36.68 10.61
N LYS A 36 -6.46 -36.27 11.21
CA LYS A 36 -6.60 -36.17 12.66
C LYS A 36 -7.76 -37.04 13.14
N HIS A 37 -7.47 -37.91 14.09
CA HIS A 37 -8.50 -38.69 14.77
C HIS A 37 -9.11 -37.90 15.92
N ALA A 38 -10.41 -37.63 15.87
CA ALA A 38 -11.16 -36.97 16.94
C ALA A 38 -11.88 -38.00 17.80
N HIS A 39 -11.65 -37.96 19.13
CA HIS A 39 -12.29 -38.89 20.08
C HIS A 39 -13.72 -38.50 20.50
N HIS A 40 -14.21 -37.36 20.05
CA HIS A 40 -15.56 -36.87 20.30
C HIS A 40 -16.18 -36.40 19.00
N SER A 41 -17.51 -36.27 18.94
CA SER A 41 -18.22 -35.66 17.83
C SER A 41 -17.61 -34.28 17.53
N PHE A 42 -17.25 -34.04 16.30
CA PHE A 42 -16.79 -32.73 15.85
C PHE A 42 -17.76 -32.22 14.77
N ASP A 43 -17.96 -30.93 14.73
CA ASP A 43 -18.67 -30.29 13.64
C ASP A 43 -17.79 -29.14 13.11
N VAL A 44 -17.60 -29.07 11.80
CA VAL A 44 -16.90 -28.00 11.10
C VAL A 44 -17.88 -27.02 10.47
N ASP A 45 -19.17 -27.33 10.58
CA ASP A 45 -20.27 -26.56 9.99
C ASP A 45 -20.92 -25.66 11.07
N GLN A 46 -21.55 -24.57 10.61
CA GLN A 46 -22.23 -23.65 11.52
C GLN A 46 -23.74 -23.94 11.51
N PRO A 47 -24.38 -24.16 12.67
CA PRO A 47 -25.81 -24.33 12.77
C PRO A 47 -26.60 -23.23 12.03
N GLY A 48 -27.57 -23.64 11.21
CA GLY A 48 -28.43 -22.73 10.46
C GLY A 48 -27.89 -22.28 9.09
N LYS A 49 -26.66 -22.60 8.73
CA LYS A 49 -26.14 -22.38 7.37
C LYS A 49 -26.66 -23.43 6.39
N ASP A 50 -26.62 -23.13 5.10
CA ASP A 50 -27.21 -23.98 4.05
C ASP A 50 -26.63 -25.40 4.06
N SER A 51 -25.33 -25.57 4.23
CA SER A 51 -24.66 -26.86 4.36
C SER A 51 -25.19 -27.68 5.54
N HIS A 52 -25.33 -27.07 6.69
CA HIS A 52 -25.91 -27.70 7.90
C HIS A 52 -27.35 -28.14 7.65
N ARG A 53 -28.17 -27.29 7.04
CA ARG A 53 -29.56 -27.60 6.69
C ARG A 53 -29.68 -28.78 5.70
N HIS A 54 -28.75 -28.86 4.73
CA HIS A 54 -28.70 -30.01 3.82
C HIS A 54 -28.39 -31.32 4.53
N ARG A 55 -27.45 -31.33 5.49
CA ARG A 55 -27.11 -32.50 6.30
C ARG A 55 -28.30 -32.94 7.17
N GLU A 56 -28.96 -32.01 7.87
CA GLU A 56 -30.15 -32.29 8.67
C GLU A 56 -31.33 -32.79 7.82
N ALA A 57 -31.48 -32.26 6.60
CA ALA A 57 -32.51 -32.70 5.66
C ALA A 57 -32.26 -34.10 5.09
N GLY A 58 -31.10 -34.73 5.38
CA GLY A 58 -30.87 -36.10 5.02
C GLY A 58 -29.79 -36.34 3.96
N ALA A 59 -29.00 -35.32 3.56
CA ALA A 59 -27.90 -35.54 2.62
C ALA A 59 -26.83 -36.46 3.23
N ALA A 60 -26.39 -37.48 2.52
CA ALA A 60 -25.33 -38.39 2.93
C ALA A 60 -23.95 -37.69 2.89
N GLN A 61 -23.78 -36.82 1.91
CA GLN A 61 -22.57 -36.00 1.73
C GLN A 61 -22.94 -34.58 1.33
N VAL A 62 -22.16 -33.61 1.81
CA VAL A 62 -22.26 -32.21 1.38
C VAL A 62 -20.88 -31.73 0.97
N LEU A 63 -20.75 -31.30 -0.29
CA LEU A 63 -19.55 -30.71 -0.85
C LEU A 63 -19.71 -29.18 -0.90
N LEU A 64 -18.88 -28.47 -0.13
CA LEU A 64 -18.76 -27.03 -0.20
C LEU A 64 -17.58 -26.67 -1.07
N ALA A 65 -17.77 -25.82 -2.05
CA ALA A 65 -16.71 -25.33 -2.93
C ALA A 65 -16.70 -23.81 -3.00
N SER A 66 -15.51 -23.23 -2.91
CA SER A 66 -15.25 -21.80 -3.11
C SER A 66 -14.02 -21.63 -3.99
N ARG A 67 -13.68 -20.40 -4.34
CA ARG A 67 -12.45 -20.13 -5.11
C ARG A 67 -11.17 -20.59 -4.40
N ASN A 68 -11.18 -20.68 -3.07
CA ASN A 68 -9.97 -20.90 -2.27
C ASN A 68 -10.00 -22.21 -1.46
N ARG A 69 -11.16 -22.88 -1.38
CA ARG A 69 -11.29 -24.06 -0.49
C ARG A 69 -12.45 -24.96 -0.96
N VAL A 70 -12.22 -26.25 -0.82
CA VAL A 70 -13.24 -27.30 -0.96
C VAL A 70 -13.31 -28.08 0.36
N ALA A 71 -14.51 -28.39 0.84
CA ALA A 71 -14.73 -29.25 2.00
C ALA A 71 -15.81 -30.27 1.66
N LEU A 72 -15.52 -31.56 1.89
CA LEU A 72 -16.47 -32.67 1.79
C LEU A 72 -16.80 -33.15 3.20
N MET A 73 -18.07 -33.13 3.55
CA MET A 73 -18.58 -33.68 4.80
C MET A 73 -19.41 -34.92 4.49
N THR A 74 -19.11 -36.02 5.17
CA THR A 74 -19.84 -37.31 5.03
C THR A 74 -20.49 -37.67 6.36
N GLU A 75 -21.80 -37.86 6.34
CA GLU A 75 -22.58 -38.29 7.51
C GLU A 75 -22.58 -39.82 7.61
N LEU A 76 -21.96 -40.38 8.64
CA LEU A 76 -21.84 -41.84 8.82
C LEU A 76 -23.15 -42.54 9.23
N ARG A 77 -24.08 -41.81 9.86
CA ARG A 77 -25.44 -42.25 10.18
C ARG A 77 -25.53 -43.66 10.80
N GLY A 78 -24.63 -43.98 11.73
CA GLY A 78 -24.56 -45.29 12.38
C GLY A 78 -23.69 -46.31 11.64
N ALA A 79 -23.11 -45.99 10.49
CA ALA A 79 -22.01 -46.78 9.97
C ALA A 79 -20.79 -46.64 10.87
N GLY A 80 -19.96 -47.69 10.96
CA GLY A 80 -18.73 -47.67 11.73
C GLY A 80 -17.73 -46.64 11.19
N GLU A 81 -16.81 -46.16 12.03
CA GLU A 81 -15.74 -45.29 11.62
C GLU A 81 -14.91 -45.93 10.49
N PRO A 82 -14.65 -45.18 9.37
CA PRO A 82 -13.85 -45.71 8.27
C PRO A 82 -12.41 -46.00 8.75
N PRO A 83 -11.80 -47.11 8.32
CA PRO A 83 -10.39 -47.39 8.60
C PRO A 83 -9.48 -46.34 7.96
N LEU A 84 -8.30 -46.12 8.55
CA LEU A 84 -7.34 -45.09 8.09
C LEU A 84 -7.04 -45.20 6.59
N GLU A 85 -6.88 -46.43 6.07
CA GLU A 85 -6.60 -46.68 4.65
C GLU A 85 -7.73 -46.13 3.74
N ALA A 86 -9.00 -46.26 4.14
CA ALA A 86 -10.12 -45.72 3.39
C ALA A 86 -10.14 -44.18 3.40
N LEU A 87 -9.74 -43.56 4.51
CA LEU A 87 -9.63 -42.09 4.60
C LEU A 87 -8.47 -41.56 3.73
N LEU A 88 -7.35 -42.27 3.68
CA LEU A 88 -6.20 -41.90 2.86
C LEU A 88 -6.54 -41.87 1.36
N THR A 89 -7.45 -42.69 0.89
CA THR A 89 -7.89 -42.68 -0.53
C THR A 89 -8.66 -41.44 -0.93
N GLN A 90 -9.16 -40.68 0.04
CA GLN A 90 -9.90 -39.43 -0.20
C GLN A 90 -8.98 -38.21 -0.34
N LEU A 91 -7.70 -38.33 0.03
CA LEU A 91 -6.74 -37.26 -0.08
C LEU A 91 -6.18 -37.17 -1.51
N ALA A 92 -5.96 -35.94 -1.98
CA ALA A 92 -5.21 -35.70 -3.20
C ALA A 92 -3.78 -36.25 -3.07
N PRO A 93 -3.12 -36.67 -4.15
CA PRO A 93 -1.74 -37.11 -4.12
C PRO A 93 -0.83 -36.05 -3.48
N CYS A 94 -0.01 -36.48 -2.51
CA CYS A 94 0.98 -35.63 -1.81
C CYS A 94 2.22 -36.45 -1.46
N ASP A 95 3.31 -35.79 -1.09
CA ASP A 95 4.58 -36.47 -0.76
C ASP A 95 4.47 -37.20 0.58
N LEU A 96 3.84 -36.57 1.58
CA LEU A 96 3.71 -37.09 2.94
C LEU A 96 2.33 -36.84 3.52
N VAL A 97 1.78 -37.85 4.20
CA VAL A 97 0.61 -37.70 5.07
C VAL A 97 1.05 -37.80 6.52
N LEU A 98 0.83 -36.73 7.29
CA LEU A 98 1.02 -36.73 8.73
C LEU A 98 -0.28 -37.06 9.45
N VAL A 99 -0.25 -38.03 10.37
CA VAL A 99 -1.43 -38.54 11.07
C VAL A 99 -1.33 -38.23 12.56
N GLU A 100 -2.29 -37.47 13.09
CA GLU A 100 -2.41 -37.19 14.53
C GLU A 100 -3.37 -38.19 15.17
N GLY A 101 -2.90 -38.91 16.16
CA GLY A 101 -3.69 -39.93 16.86
C GLY A 101 -3.40 -41.34 16.38
N TYR A 102 -4.43 -42.12 16.05
CA TYR A 102 -4.35 -43.50 15.55
C TYR A 102 -3.30 -44.37 16.25
N LYS A 103 -3.34 -44.39 17.61
CA LYS A 103 -2.32 -45.05 18.46
C LYS A 103 -2.14 -46.53 18.17
N ARG A 104 -3.21 -47.20 17.72
CA ARG A 104 -3.25 -48.66 17.51
C ARG A 104 -2.89 -49.09 16.10
N ASP A 105 -2.77 -48.16 15.17
CA ASP A 105 -2.43 -48.46 13.78
C ASP A 105 -0.94 -48.76 13.62
N ARG A 106 -0.57 -49.52 12.58
CA ARG A 106 0.76 -50.06 12.41
C ARG A 106 1.74 -49.17 11.65
N HIS A 107 1.34 -47.95 11.25
CA HIS A 107 2.26 -47.05 10.57
C HIS A 107 3.35 -46.52 11.51
N PRO A 108 4.54 -46.14 11.00
CA PRO A 108 5.61 -45.56 11.79
C PRO A 108 5.17 -44.25 12.39
N LYS A 109 5.57 -43.96 13.64
CA LYS A 109 5.16 -42.74 14.35
C LYS A 109 6.23 -42.26 15.32
N ILE A 110 6.13 -40.99 15.70
CA ILE A 110 6.85 -40.37 16.81
C ILE A 110 5.91 -40.12 17.98
N GLU A 111 6.34 -40.36 19.19
CA GLU A 111 5.59 -40.02 20.37
C GLU A 111 5.97 -38.64 20.89
N ALA A 112 4.99 -37.75 20.99
CA ALA A 112 5.14 -36.47 21.69
C ALA A 112 4.85 -36.67 23.19
N GLN A 113 5.77 -36.24 24.04
CA GLN A 113 5.65 -36.35 25.50
C GLN A 113 6.07 -35.05 26.18
N ARG A 114 5.27 -34.63 27.16
CA ARG A 114 5.63 -33.58 28.12
C ARG A 114 5.73 -34.16 29.51
N ALA A 115 6.85 -33.94 30.16
CA ALA A 115 7.10 -34.44 31.55
C ALA A 115 6.02 -33.94 32.52
N ALA A 116 5.56 -32.72 32.35
CA ALA A 116 4.51 -32.12 33.17
C ALA A 116 3.16 -32.87 33.15
N THR A 117 2.92 -33.77 32.16
CA THR A 117 1.69 -34.54 32.10
C THR A 117 1.66 -35.73 33.09
N GLY A 118 2.83 -36.15 33.60
CA GLY A 118 2.97 -37.30 34.48
C GLY A 118 2.61 -38.66 33.83
N GLN A 119 2.36 -38.70 32.53
CA GLN A 119 1.94 -39.92 31.84
C GLN A 119 3.15 -40.76 31.42
N PRO A 120 3.07 -42.11 31.52
CA PRO A 120 4.14 -42.99 31.08
C PRO A 120 4.30 -42.94 29.57
N LEU A 121 5.52 -43.20 29.07
CA LEU A 121 5.79 -43.35 27.66
C LEU A 121 5.07 -44.56 27.06
N ILE A 122 4.54 -44.39 25.86
CA ILE A 122 3.91 -45.46 25.06
C ILE A 122 4.98 -46.24 24.29
N ALA A 123 6.06 -45.56 23.89
CA ALA A 123 7.15 -46.06 23.06
C ALA A 123 7.73 -47.40 23.55
N PRO A 124 7.96 -47.69 24.84
CA PRO A 124 8.48 -48.99 25.29
C PRO A 124 7.60 -50.19 24.93
N GLY A 125 6.28 -49.97 24.80
CA GLY A 125 5.32 -51.04 24.48
C GLY A 125 4.85 -51.08 23.04
N ASP A 126 5.30 -50.16 22.20
CA ASP A 126 4.88 -50.04 20.78
C ASP A 126 6.08 -49.91 19.83
N PRO A 127 6.42 -50.98 19.07
CA PRO A 127 7.55 -50.95 18.13
C PRO A 127 7.31 -50.06 16.90
N THR A 128 6.07 -49.59 16.68
CA THR A 128 5.76 -48.67 15.59
C THR A 128 6.16 -47.24 15.92
N ILE A 129 6.38 -46.92 17.20
CA ILE A 129 6.92 -45.65 17.64
C ILE A 129 8.45 -45.68 17.43
N ARG A 130 8.93 -44.98 16.40
CA ARG A 130 10.31 -44.99 15.94
C ARG A 130 11.22 -44.03 16.68
N ALA A 131 10.63 -42.97 17.25
CA ALA A 131 11.32 -41.96 18.04
C ALA A 131 10.40 -41.32 19.09
N VAL A 132 10.97 -40.57 20.03
CA VAL A 132 10.25 -39.80 21.03
C VAL A 132 10.67 -38.32 20.94
N ALA A 133 9.71 -37.42 20.97
CA ALA A 133 9.90 -35.97 21.12
C ALA A 133 9.46 -35.55 22.53
N SER A 134 10.39 -35.12 23.38
CA SER A 134 10.13 -34.84 24.80
C SER A 134 10.83 -33.58 25.29
N ASP A 135 10.23 -32.87 26.23
CA ASP A 135 10.86 -31.79 27.00
C ASP A 135 11.74 -32.34 28.17
N ALA A 136 11.82 -33.64 28.31
CA ALA A 136 12.75 -34.36 29.17
C ALA A 136 13.67 -35.23 28.27
N ALA A 137 14.72 -35.80 28.85
CA ALA A 137 15.64 -36.71 28.15
C ALA A 137 15.49 -38.16 28.69
N PRO A 138 14.38 -38.87 28.36
CA PRO A 138 14.19 -40.24 28.82
C PRO A 138 15.26 -41.18 28.20
N ALA A 139 15.79 -42.10 29.01
CA ALA A 139 16.71 -43.11 28.51
C ALA A 139 15.93 -44.21 27.75
N LEU A 140 16.06 -44.27 26.43
CA LEU A 140 15.36 -45.23 25.56
C LEU A 140 16.33 -45.86 24.55
N ASP A 141 15.92 -47.00 24.01
CA ASP A 141 16.65 -47.74 22.94
C ASP A 141 16.45 -47.14 21.51
N ARG A 142 15.83 -45.98 21.44
CA ARG A 142 15.48 -45.30 20.17
C ARG A 142 15.74 -43.80 20.26
N PRO A 143 15.82 -43.08 19.10
CA PRO A 143 16.08 -41.64 19.09
C PRO A 143 15.12 -40.83 19.96
N VAL A 144 15.70 -39.92 20.74
CA VAL A 144 14.96 -38.95 21.56
C VAL A 144 15.38 -37.56 21.08
N PHE A 145 14.38 -36.74 20.72
CA PHE A 145 14.55 -35.35 20.31
C PHE A 145 13.96 -34.42 21.37
N HIS A 146 14.49 -33.22 21.48
CA HIS A 146 13.78 -32.21 22.24
C HIS A 146 12.45 -31.88 21.53
N LEU A 147 11.35 -31.71 22.27
CA LEU A 147 10.00 -31.52 21.72
C LEU A 147 9.90 -30.31 20.76
N ASP A 148 10.76 -29.31 20.98
CA ASP A 148 10.77 -28.07 20.19
C ASP A 148 11.84 -28.10 19.07
N ASP A 149 12.67 -29.13 18.97
CA ASP A 149 13.62 -29.30 17.87
C ASP A 149 12.92 -29.85 16.62
N THR A 150 12.10 -28.99 16.02
CA THR A 150 11.27 -29.33 14.86
C THR A 150 12.11 -29.73 13.65
N ALA A 151 13.27 -29.10 13.44
CA ALA A 151 14.13 -29.38 12.29
C ALA A 151 14.71 -30.80 12.36
N ALA A 152 15.29 -31.19 13.50
CA ALA A 152 15.82 -32.55 13.69
C ALA A 152 14.73 -33.62 13.62
N ILE A 153 13.53 -33.35 14.16
CA ILE A 153 12.38 -34.26 14.06
C ILE A 153 11.91 -34.39 12.61
N ALA A 154 11.84 -33.31 11.85
CA ALA A 154 11.48 -33.34 10.44
C ALA A 154 12.52 -34.11 9.60
N ASP A 155 13.81 -33.91 9.86
CA ASP A 155 14.89 -34.65 9.23
C ASP A 155 14.77 -36.15 9.47
N PHE A 156 14.48 -36.54 10.71
CA PHE A 156 14.26 -37.94 11.08
C PHE A 156 13.06 -38.53 10.34
N ILE A 157 11.91 -37.83 10.34
CA ILE A 157 10.70 -38.30 9.64
C ILE A 157 10.94 -38.44 8.15
N LEU A 158 11.55 -37.47 7.49
CA LEU A 158 11.83 -37.49 6.05
C LEU A 158 12.78 -38.65 5.66
N ARG A 159 13.75 -38.94 6.51
CA ARG A 159 14.62 -40.13 6.34
C ARG A 159 13.85 -41.44 6.49
N GLU A 160 13.05 -41.59 7.55
CA GLU A 160 12.25 -42.79 7.80
C GLU A 160 11.29 -43.12 6.66
N VAL A 161 10.73 -42.09 6.02
CA VAL A 161 9.78 -42.27 4.91
C VAL A 161 10.46 -42.24 3.52
N GLY A 162 11.81 -42.12 3.45
CA GLY A 162 12.56 -42.13 2.21
C GLY A 162 12.30 -40.93 1.29
N LEU A 163 12.07 -39.76 1.88
CA LEU A 163 11.96 -38.47 1.18
C LEU A 163 13.25 -37.65 1.25
N ALA A 164 14.11 -37.91 2.24
CA ALA A 164 15.46 -37.33 2.28
C ALA A 164 16.40 -38.15 1.39
N ALA A 165 17.34 -37.50 0.70
CA ALA A 165 18.43 -38.22 0.04
C ALA A 165 19.22 -39.06 1.07
N PRO A 166 19.66 -40.31 0.75
CA PRO A 166 20.48 -41.09 1.67
C PRO A 166 21.76 -40.30 2.00
N GLU A 167 22.02 -40.11 3.29
CA GLU A 167 23.33 -39.62 3.75
C GLU A 167 24.41 -40.53 3.22
N ALA A 168 25.36 -39.99 2.46
CA ALA A 168 26.62 -40.69 2.17
C ALA A 168 27.30 -40.99 3.52
N PRO A 169 27.96 -42.18 3.68
CA PRO A 169 28.66 -42.51 4.91
C PRO A 169 29.64 -41.40 5.25
N ALA A 170 29.71 -41.03 6.52
CA ALA A 170 30.59 -39.99 7.02
C ALA A 170 32.04 -40.24 6.54
N ALA A 171 32.39 -39.62 5.43
CA ALA A 171 33.79 -39.39 5.09
C ALA A 171 34.28 -38.30 6.07
N ASP A 172 35.51 -38.51 6.58
CA ASP A 172 36.23 -37.59 7.45
C ASP A 172 35.88 -36.13 7.11
N ALA A 173 35.45 -35.36 8.11
CA ALA A 173 34.99 -34.00 7.95
C ALA A 173 36.01 -33.19 7.13
N ALA A 174 35.71 -33.00 5.84
CA ALA A 174 36.42 -32.03 5.05
C ALA A 174 36.31 -30.68 5.76
N PRO A 175 37.40 -29.91 5.88
CA PRO A 175 37.35 -28.61 6.54
C PRO A 175 36.24 -27.81 5.88
N LEU A 176 35.37 -27.17 6.73
CA LEU A 176 34.31 -26.26 6.30
C LEU A 176 34.86 -25.32 5.24
N ALA A 177 34.58 -25.61 3.96
CA ALA A 177 34.93 -24.71 2.88
C ALA A 177 33.86 -23.64 2.79
N PRO A 178 34.17 -22.38 3.13
CA PRO A 178 33.20 -21.28 2.97
C PRO A 178 32.87 -21.15 1.48
N PRO A 179 31.63 -20.78 1.12
CA PRO A 179 31.30 -20.48 -0.26
C PRO A 179 32.17 -19.32 -0.75
N PRO A 180 32.48 -19.23 -2.06
CA PRO A 180 33.27 -18.14 -2.58
C PRO A 180 32.61 -16.79 -2.19
N LEU A 181 33.42 -15.86 -1.67
CA LEU A 181 32.97 -14.55 -1.30
C LEU A 181 32.41 -13.83 -2.55
N SER A 182 31.11 -13.76 -2.66
CA SER A 182 30.46 -12.99 -3.73
C SER A 182 30.57 -11.48 -3.48
N ASN A 183 30.89 -11.08 -2.23
CA ASN A 183 30.93 -9.69 -1.73
C ASN A 183 29.68 -8.87 -2.12
N ASP A 184 28.58 -9.55 -2.40
CA ASP A 184 27.31 -8.96 -2.82
C ASP A 184 26.32 -9.05 -1.67
N CYS A 185 26.42 -8.11 -0.71
CA CYS A 185 25.47 -7.98 0.39
C CYS A 185 24.03 -7.68 -0.10
N PHE A 186 23.85 -7.44 -1.41
CA PHE A 186 22.58 -7.20 -2.07
C PHE A 186 22.11 -8.39 -2.91
N ALA A 187 22.84 -9.52 -2.94
CA ALA A 187 22.40 -10.73 -3.62
C ALA A 187 21.06 -11.21 -3.03
N LEU A 188 20.17 -11.62 -3.92
CA LEU A 188 18.92 -12.26 -3.50
C LEU A 188 19.26 -13.65 -2.94
N PRO A 189 18.86 -13.99 -1.69
CA PRO A 189 19.03 -15.34 -1.19
C PRO A 189 18.32 -16.35 -2.08
N ALA A 190 18.94 -17.49 -2.35
CA ALA A 190 18.30 -18.57 -3.09
C ALA A 190 17.08 -19.11 -2.32
N GLY A 191 15.99 -19.45 -3.03
CA GLY A 191 14.77 -20.01 -2.42
C GLY A 191 13.85 -19.00 -1.73
N VAL A 192 14.03 -17.71 -1.99
CA VAL A 192 13.16 -16.65 -1.47
C VAL A 192 12.35 -16.05 -2.62
N ASP A 193 11.02 -16.12 -2.52
CA ASP A 193 10.12 -15.45 -3.46
C ASP A 193 10.13 -13.94 -3.19
N TRP A 194 10.62 -13.19 -4.18
CA TRP A 194 10.64 -11.74 -4.15
C TRP A 194 9.48 -11.19 -4.99
N VAL A 195 8.71 -10.29 -4.39
CA VAL A 195 7.59 -9.63 -5.06
C VAL A 195 8.13 -8.47 -5.91
N PRO A 196 7.88 -8.44 -7.23
CA PRO A 196 8.21 -7.30 -8.06
C PRO A 196 7.58 -6.00 -7.54
N VAL A 197 8.25 -4.87 -7.78
CA VAL A 197 7.76 -3.55 -7.32
C VAL A 197 6.36 -3.26 -7.87
N GLU A 198 6.12 -3.55 -9.16
CA GLU A 198 4.83 -3.31 -9.80
C GLU A 198 3.71 -4.16 -9.18
N ASP A 199 3.97 -5.42 -8.88
CA ASP A 199 2.99 -6.33 -8.27
C ASP A 199 2.63 -5.87 -6.85
N ALA A 200 3.62 -5.40 -6.08
CA ALA A 200 3.41 -4.81 -4.77
C ALA A 200 2.55 -3.54 -4.84
N LEU A 201 2.84 -2.65 -5.79
CA LEU A 201 2.06 -1.42 -6.00
C LEU A 201 0.64 -1.73 -6.50
N ALA A 202 0.49 -2.68 -7.42
CA ALA A 202 -0.81 -3.13 -7.91
C ALA A 202 -1.66 -3.73 -6.78
N HIS A 203 -1.04 -4.55 -5.91
CA HIS A 203 -1.70 -5.12 -4.74
C HIS A 203 -2.18 -4.03 -3.76
N LEU A 204 -1.33 -3.05 -3.43
CA LEU A 204 -1.72 -1.92 -2.58
C LEU A 204 -2.89 -1.15 -3.19
N ARG A 205 -2.80 -0.84 -4.49
CA ARG A 205 -3.86 -0.10 -5.20
C ARG A 205 -5.20 -0.83 -5.22
N ALA A 206 -5.19 -2.15 -5.34
CA ALA A 206 -6.40 -2.96 -5.41
C ALA A 206 -7.07 -3.18 -4.04
N ASN A 207 -6.30 -3.16 -2.95
CA ASN A 207 -6.80 -3.58 -1.63
C ASN A 207 -6.95 -2.44 -0.61
N LEU A 208 -6.42 -1.24 -0.90
CA LEU A 208 -6.57 -0.09 -0.02
C LEU A 208 -7.77 0.76 -0.42
N HIS A 209 -8.53 1.18 0.57
CA HIS A 209 -9.72 2.02 0.43
C HIS A 209 -9.67 3.17 1.41
N PRO A 210 -10.40 4.28 1.16
CA PRO A 210 -10.48 5.39 2.10
C PRO A 210 -10.93 4.95 3.50
N VAL A 211 -10.15 5.33 4.52
CA VAL A 211 -10.43 4.99 5.93
C VAL A 211 -10.90 6.21 6.74
N VAL A 212 -10.96 7.38 6.10
CA VAL A 212 -11.33 8.64 6.75
C VAL A 212 -12.73 9.08 6.33
N GLY A 213 -13.49 9.67 7.27
CA GLY A 213 -14.82 10.23 7.04
C GLY A 213 -14.78 11.52 6.22
N ILE A 214 -15.97 12.10 6.05
CA ILE A 214 -16.20 13.37 5.35
C ILE A 214 -16.58 14.43 6.38
N GLU A 215 -16.07 15.64 6.20
CA GLU A 215 -16.41 16.83 7.00
C GLU A 215 -16.68 18.02 6.10
N GLN A 216 -17.49 18.95 6.59
CA GLN A 216 -17.75 20.22 5.89
C GLN A 216 -16.76 21.26 6.39
N GLN A 217 -16.04 21.91 5.48
CA GLN A 217 -15.07 22.93 5.82
C GLN A 217 -15.27 24.17 4.93
N PRO A 218 -14.99 25.37 5.47
CA PRO A 218 -15.02 26.58 4.65
C PRO A 218 -13.95 26.53 3.56
N LEU A 219 -14.23 27.21 2.45
CA LEU A 219 -13.35 27.23 1.25
C LEU A 219 -11.92 27.64 1.60
N GLU A 220 -11.76 28.61 2.51
CA GLU A 220 -10.46 29.16 2.93
C GLU A 220 -9.58 28.13 3.65
N ALA A 221 -10.18 27.09 4.22
CA ALA A 221 -9.48 26.01 4.93
C ALA A 221 -9.22 24.78 4.04
N ALA A 222 -9.53 24.86 2.74
CA ALA A 222 -9.59 23.70 1.86
C ALA A 222 -8.31 23.44 1.07
N GLU A 223 -7.32 24.33 1.07
CA GLU A 223 -6.05 24.13 0.35
C GLU A 223 -5.35 22.84 0.79
N GLY A 224 -4.93 22.05 -0.19
CA GLY A 224 -4.25 20.76 0.03
C GLY A 224 -5.14 19.65 0.61
N ARG A 225 -6.43 19.93 0.89
CA ARG A 225 -7.40 18.95 1.38
C ARG A 225 -7.97 18.14 0.21
N ILE A 226 -8.36 16.91 0.48
CA ILE A 226 -8.93 16.02 -0.53
C ILE A 226 -10.44 16.22 -0.62
N LEU A 227 -10.91 16.50 -1.83
CA LEU A 227 -12.33 16.62 -2.12
C LEU A 227 -13.03 15.26 -1.98
N ALA A 228 -14.12 15.21 -1.20
CA ALA A 228 -14.78 13.95 -0.88
C ALA A 228 -15.89 13.54 -1.86
N GLN A 229 -16.43 14.50 -2.63
CA GLN A 229 -17.54 14.31 -3.56
C GLN A 229 -17.34 15.18 -4.80
N ASP A 230 -17.92 14.76 -5.93
CA ASP A 230 -17.95 15.59 -7.14
C ASP A 230 -18.71 16.88 -6.86
N LEU A 231 -18.19 18.00 -7.35
CA LEU A 231 -18.85 19.31 -7.23
C LEU A 231 -19.30 19.81 -8.59
N THR A 232 -20.53 20.36 -8.60
CA THR A 232 -21.12 21.00 -9.78
C THR A 232 -21.20 22.51 -9.56
N ALA A 233 -21.11 23.29 -10.61
CA ALA A 233 -21.25 24.73 -10.55
C ALA A 233 -22.65 25.10 -10.01
N ARG A 234 -22.71 25.87 -8.94
CA ARG A 234 -23.96 26.41 -8.36
C ARG A 234 -24.46 27.64 -9.12
N ARG A 235 -23.57 28.25 -9.88
CA ARG A 235 -23.83 29.40 -10.72
C ARG A 235 -22.93 29.34 -11.94
N ALA A 236 -23.47 29.76 -13.08
CA ALA A 236 -22.68 29.89 -14.32
C ALA A 236 -21.55 30.92 -14.16
N ASN A 237 -20.47 30.74 -14.90
CA ASN A 237 -19.39 31.72 -15.02
C ASN A 237 -19.14 32.06 -16.51
N PRO A 238 -19.32 33.30 -16.96
CA PRO A 238 -20.01 34.38 -16.24
C PRO A 238 -21.49 34.06 -16.00
N PRO A 239 -22.11 34.65 -14.95
CA PRO A 239 -23.50 34.34 -14.57
C PRO A 239 -24.56 34.83 -15.57
N GLN A 240 -24.21 35.81 -16.37
CA GLN A 240 -25.00 36.37 -17.46
C GLN A 240 -24.07 36.93 -18.53
N ALA A 241 -24.60 37.15 -19.74
CA ALA A 241 -23.83 37.74 -20.82
C ALA A 241 -23.26 39.12 -20.39
N ASN A 242 -21.98 39.34 -20.62
CA ASN A 242 -21.30 40.56 -20.21
C ASN A 242 -20.28 41.06 -21.25
N SER A 243 -19.88 42.32 -21.11
CA SER A 243 -18.84 42.91 -21.95
C SER A 243 -17.45 42.34 -21.62
N ALA A 244 -16.71 41.96 -22.62
CA ALA A 244 -15.31 41.56 -22.49
C ALA A 244 -14.34 42.76 -22.44
N VAL A 245 -14.79 43.94 -22.85
CA VAL A 245 -13.96 45.14 -23.06
C VAL A 245 -14.72 46.39 -22.60
N ASP A 246 -14.00 47.50 -22.43
CA ASP A 246 -14.57 48.81 -22.32
C ASP A 246 -14.93 49.32 -23.73
N GLY A 247 -16.15 49.86 -23.86
CA GLY A 247 -16.60 50.27 -25.18
C GLY A 247 -18.04 50.73 -25.24
N TYR A 248 -18.69 50.42 -26.35
CA TYR A 248 -20.07 50.78 -26.63
C TYR A 248 -20.86 49.55 -27.08
N GLY A 249 -21.90 49.20 -26.34
CA GLY A 249 -22.77 48.08 -26.62
C GLY A 249 -23.95 48.45 -27.49
N PHE A 250 -24.31 47.60 -28.45
CA PHE A 250 -25.41 47.79 -29.40
C PHE A 250 -25.92 46.44 -29.94
N ALA A 251 -27.00 46.48 -30.74
CA ALA A 251 -27.48 45.30 -31.47
C ALA A 251 -26.68 45.12 -32.77
N GLY A 252 -25.83 44.08 -32.83
CA GLY A 252 -25.08 43.71 -34.03
C GLY A 252 -25.87 42.79 -34.98
N PRO A 253 -25.29 42.44 -36.16
CA PRO A 253 -23.97 42.85 -36.67
C PRO A 253 -23.96 44.25 -37.28
N LEU A 254 -22.80 44.86 -37.44
CA LEU A 254 -22.60 46.03 -38.29
C LEU A 254 -22.04 45.64 -39.66
N PRO A 255 -22.60 46.23 -40.76
CA PRO A 255 -22.05 45.99 -42.12
C PRO A 255 -20.73 46.70 -42.30
N GLU A 256 -20.10 46.47 -43.43
CA GLU A 256 -18.90 47.17 -43.86
C GLU A 256 -19.20 48.68 -44.04
N GLY A 257 -18.23 49.53 -43.69
CA GLY A 257 -18.32 50.98 -43.79
C GLY A 257 -18.54 51.67 -42.45
N VAL A 258 -18.77 52.98 -42.48
CA VAL A 258 -18.94 53.83 -41.30
C VAL A 258 -20.36 53.70 -40.75
N ALA A 259 -20.48 53.19 -39.55
CA ALA A 259 -21.73 53.18 -38.77
C ALA A 259 -21.76 54.38 -37.79
N ARG A 260 -22.93 55.01 -37.63
CA ARG A 260 -23.19 56.04 -36.64
C ARG A 260 -24.38 55.62 -35.79
N LEU A 261 -24.19 55.61 -34.47
CA LEU A 261 -25.23 55.16 -33.52
C LEU A 261 -25.42 56.25 -32.47
N PRO A 262 -26.65 56.79 -32.30
CA PRO A 262 -27.00 57.67 -31.16
C PRO A 262 -26.72 56.99 -29.85
N LEU A 263 -26.23 57.75 -28.86
CA LEU A 263 -25.99 57.25 -27.52
C LEU A 263 -27.26 57.32 -26.65
N VAL A 264 -27.57 56.23 -25.98
CA VAL A 264 -28.51 56.20 -24.88
C VAL A 264 -27.85 56.82 -23.64
N GLU A 265 -28.57 57.66 -22.91
CA GLU A 265 -28.08 58.28 -21.69
C GLU A 265 -27.84 57.26 -20.61
N GLY A 266 -26.68 57.31 -19.95
CA GLY A 266 -26.25 56.37 -18.90
C GLY A 266 -25.12 55.44 -19.35
N ARG A 267 -24.84 54.44 -18.53
CA ARG A 267 -23.83 53.43 -18.77
C ARG A 267 -24.13 52.13 -18.04
N ALA A 268 -23.61 51.03 -18.54
CA ALA A 268 -23.52 49.75 -17.82
C ALA A 268 -22.11 49.57 -17.26
N ALA A 269 -21.98 49.15 -15.99
CA ALA A 269 -20.71 48.82 -15.36
C ALA A 269 -20.83 47.51 -14.57
N ALA A 270 -19.71 46.89 -14.25
CA ALA A 270 -19.69 45.70 -13.41
C ALA A 270 -20.32 45.99 -12.06
N GLY A 271 -21.29 45.18 -11.65
CA GLY A 271 -22.08 45.38 -10.41
C GLY A 271 -23.13 46.51 -10.49
N VAL A 272 -23.18 47.29 -11.57
CA VAL A 272 -24.15 48.35 -11.79
C VAL A 272 -24.79 48.15 -13.18
N PRO A 273 -25.82 47.30 -13.27
CA PRO A 273 -26.50 47.04 -14.53
C PRO A 273 -27.24 48.28 -15.02
N PHE A 274 -27.32 48.46 -16.33
CA PHE A 274 -28.17 49.51 -16.92
C PHE A 274 -29.66 49.14 -16.76
N ALA A 275 -30.42 50.02 -16.21
CA ALA A 275 -31.86 49.83 -16.00
C ALA A 275 -32.63 50.28 -17.23
N GLY A 276 -32.82 49.41 -18.21
CA GLY A 276 -33.58 49.68 -19.41
C GLY A 276 -33.08 48.90 -20.62
N ALA A 277 -33.73 49.10 -21.77
CA ALA A 277 -33.36 48.52 -23.03
C ALA A 277 -32.62 49.54 -23.94
N VAL A 278 -31.68 49.07 -24.71
CA VAL A 278 -31.04 49.87 -25.76
C VAL A 278 -31.82 49.69 -27.06
N PRO A 279 -32.46 50.75 -27.60
CA PRO A 279 -33.22 50.61 -28.83
C PRO A 279 -32.37 50.18 -30.04
N PRO A 280 -32.95 49.46 -31.01
CA PRO A 280 -32.23 49.13 -32.23
C PRO A 280 -31.63 50.38 -32.90
N GLY A 281 -30.41 50.30 -33.38
CA GLY A 281 -29.69 51.39 -33.99
C GLY A 281 -29.11 52.42 -33.01
N HIS A 282 -29.19 52.20 -31.71
CA HIS A 282 -28.54 52.98 -30.64
C HIS A 282 -27.41 52.24 -29.99
N ALA A 283 -26.55 52.96 -29.30
CA ALA A 283 -25.48 52.37 -28.49
C ALA A 283 -25.52 52.89 -27.03
N LEU A 284 -24.96 52.10 -26.13
CA LEU A 284 -24.81 52.47 -24.72
C LEU A 284 -23.35 52.35 -24.31
N ARG A 285 -22.84 53.29 -23.55
CA ARG A 285 -21.53 53.16 -22.91
C ARG A 285 -21.52 51.94 -21.99
N ILE A 286 -20.58 51.03 -22.21
CA ILE A 286 -20.45 49.79 -21.42
C ILE A 286 -19.00 49.58 -21.00
N LEU A 287 -18.80 49.11 -19.77
CA LEU A 287 -17.50 48.81 -19.21
C LEU A 287 -17.29 47.30 -19.10
N THR A 288 -16.04 46.90 -19.08
CA THR A 288 -15.63 45.50 -18.91
C THR A 288 -16.33 44.82 -17.74
N GLY A 289 -16.86 43.63 -17.93
CA GLY A 289 -17.58 42.85 -16.94
C GLY A 289 -19.03 43.30 -16.68
N ALA A 290 -19.49 44.41 -17.29
CA ALA A 290 -20.87 44.84 -17.19
C ALA A 290 -21.80 43.85 -17.90
N ALA A 291 -22.95 43.56 -17.25
CA ALA A 291 -24.02 42.81 -17.88
C ALA A 291 -24.50 43.51 -19.16
N LEU A 292 -24.70 42.73 -20.24
CA LEU A 292 -25.30 43.28 -21.45
C LEU A 292 -26.74 43.61 -21.19
N PRO A 293 -27.17 44.89 -21.40
CA PRO A 293 -28.56 45.26 -21.27
C PRO A 293 -29.43 44.64 -22.38
N GLU A 294 -30.73 44.66 -22.19
CA GLU A 294 -31.65 44.26 -23.23
C GLU A 294 -31.43 45.10 -24.52
N GLY A 295 -31.41 44.46 -25.68
CA GLY A 295 -31.12 45.06 -26.95
C GLY A 295 -29.63 45.15 -27.28
N VAL A 296 -28.72 44.71 -26.43
CA VAL A 296 -27.26 44.67 -26.68
C VAL A 296 -26.79 43.21 -26.78
N ASP A 297 -26.13 42.93 -27.90
CA ASP A 297 -25.47 41.62 -28.13
C ASP A 297 -24.01 41.72 -28.59
N SER A 298 -23.55 42.94 -28.89
CA SER A 298 -22.23 43.23 -29.43
C SER A 298 -21.64 44.49 -28.81
N VAL A 299 -20.32 44.53 -28.66
CA VAL A 299 -19.60 45.66 -28.09
C VAL A 299 -18.49 46.09 -29.03
N ALA A 300 -18.40 47.37 -29.39
CA ALA A 300 -17.25 47.97 -30.03
C ALA A 300 -16.24 48.43 -28.99
N LEU A 301 -14.95 48.21 -29.22
CA LEU A 301 -13.86 48.72 -28.37
C LEU A 301 -13.91 50.24 -28.35
N GLN A 302 -13.69 50.86 -27.18
CA GLN A 302 -13.64 52.33 -27.09
C GLN A 302 -12.53 52.94 -27.96
N GLU A 303 -11.46 52.24 -28.19
CA GLU A 303 -10.34 52.64 -29.02
C GLU A 303 -10.69 52.72 -30.52
N ASP A 304 -11.69 51.94 -30.96
CA ASP A 304 -12.16 51.88 -32.34
C ASP A 304 -13.32 52.86 -32.64
N VAL A 305 -13.68 53.68 -31.64
CA VAL A 305 -14.88 54.54 -31.67
C VAL A 305 -14.49 56.00 -31.51
N THR A 306 -15.05 56.86 -32.36
CA THR A 306 -15.06 58.30 -32.14
C THR A 306 -16.44 58.75 -31.63
N THR A 307 -16.49 59.68 -30.67
CA THR A 307 -17.75 60.14 -30.07
C THR A 307 -17.74 61.67 -29.87
N ASP A 308 -18.91 62.27 -30.02
CA ASP A 308 -19.20 63.68 -29.66
C ASP A 308 -20.01 63.80 -28.35
N GLY A 309 -20.18 62.63 -27.63
CA GLY A 309 -20.98 62.54 -26.43
C GLY A 309 -22.49 62.36 -26.65
N ARG A 310 -22.97 62.46 -27.88
CA ARG A 310 -24.38 62.24 -28.27
C ARG A 310 -24.54 61.04 -29.20
N GLN A 311 -23.51 60.73 -29.97
CA GLN A 311 -23.44 59.60 -30.86
C GLN A 311 -22.03 59.06 -30.92
N ILE A 312 -21.91 57.83 -31.43
CA ILE A 312 -20.64 57.20 -31.78
C ILE A 312 -20.55 56.98 -33.28
N ALA A 313 -19.30 56.99 -33.77
CA ALA A 313 -18.96 56.56 -35.11
C ALA A 313 -17.83 55.51 -35.06
N LEU A 314 -18.00 54.44 -35.82
CA LEU A 314 -17.01 53.34 -35.92
C LEU A 314 -17.04 52.75 -37.33
N ASN A 315 -15.94 52.10 -37.71
CA ASN A 315 -15.85 51.37 -38.96
C ASN A 315 -16.21 49.89 -38.77
N GLY A 316 -17.20 49.42 -39.56
CA GLY A 316 -17.49 48.00 -39.70
C GLY A 316 -16.55 47.29 -40.72
N PRO A 317 -16.67 45.98 -40.88
CA PRO A 317 -17.73 45.15 -40.28
C PRO A 317 -17.47 44.72 -38.86
N LEU A 318 -18.52 44.59 -38.03
CA LEU A 318 -18.43 43.96 -36.71
C LEU A 318 -19.45 42.82 -36.60
N LYS A 319 -18.96 41.65 -36.25
CA LYS A 319 -19.82 40.43 -36.13
C LYS A 319 -20.76 40.55 -34.91
N ARG A 320 -21.94 39.95 -35.02
CA ARG A 320 -22.82 39.76 -33.86
C ARG A 320 -22.10 38.96 -32.77
N GLY A 321 -22.21 39.39 -31.51
CA GLY A 321 -21.53 38.81 -30.36
C GLY A 321 -20.07 39.25 -30.21
N ALA A 322 -19.58 40.24 -31.02
CA ALA A 322 -18.22 40.73 -30.88
C ALA A 322 -18.00 41.32 -29.47
N ASN A 323 -16.89 40.97 -28.83
CA ASN A 323 -16.47 41.42 -27.52
C ASN A 323 -17.53 41.20 -26.40
N ALA A 324 -18.48 40.30 -26.62
CA ALA A 324 -19.50 39.90 -25.67
C ALA A 324 -19.22 38.44 -25.21
N ARG A 325 -19.11 38.22 -23.93
CA ARG A 325 -19.04 36.87 -23.33
C ARG A 325 -20.45 36.36 -23.07
N ARG A 326 -20.71 35.10 -23.40
CA ARG A 326 -22.02 34.48 -23.15
C ARG A 326 -22.14 34.05 -21.68
N ALA A 327 -23.36 33.98 -21.17
CA ALA A 327 -23.61 33.32 -19.89
C ALA A 327 -23.10 31.89 -19.93
N GLY A 328 -22.34 31.49 -18.92
CA GLY A 328 -21.79 30.13 -18.81
C GLY A 328 -20.73 29.76 -19.87
N GLU A 329 -20.13 30.76 -20.53
CA GLU A 329 -19.11 30.53 -21.57
C GLU A 329 -17.90 29.73 -21.04
N ASP A 330 -17.48 29.98 -19.81
CA ASP A 330 -16.41 29.28 -19.14
C ASP A 330 -16.93 28.02 -18.42
N VAL A 331 -17.96 28.21 -17.56
CA VAL A 331 -18.59 27.14 -16.80
C VAL A 331 -20.11 27.31 -16.81
N ALA A 332 -20.82 26.33 -17.33
CA ALA A 332 -22.29 26.31 -17.26
C ALA A 332 -22.78 25.92 -15.85
N GLU A 333 -23.90 26.47 -15.42
CA GLU A 333 -24.57 26.05 -14.16
C GLU A 333 -24.89 24.56 -14.22
N GLY A 334 -24.64 23.83 -13.12
CA GLY A 334 -24.85 22.39 -13.01
C GLY A 334 -23.73 21.53 -13.64
N ALA A 335 -22.78 22.12 -14.38
CA ALA A 335 -21.63 21.37 -14.91
C ALA A 335 -20.73 20.86 -13.77
N THR A 336 -20.21 19.64 -13.88
CA THR A 336 -19.20 19.12 -12.95
C THR A 336 -17.91 19.90 -13.12
N VAL A 337 -17.46 20.58 -12.05
CA VAL A 337 -16.25 21.42 -12.06
C VAL A 337 -15.03 20.70 -11.50
N LEU A 338 -15.22 19.91 -10.44
CA LEU A 338 -14.15 19.10 -9.83
C LEU A 338 -14.69 17.73 -9.43
N ARG A 339 -13.84 16.71 -9.55
CA ARG A 339 -14.17 15.35 -9.12
C ARG A 339 -13.62 15.06 -7.73
N ALA A 340 -14.27 14.13 -7.02
CA ALA A 340 -13.78 13.56 -5.76
C ALA A 340 -12.41 12.94 -5.91
N GLY A 341 -11.65 12.86 -4.81
CA GLY A 341 -10.29 12.30 -4.78
C GLY A 341 -9.18 13.30 -5.13
N ARG A 342 -9.53 14.48 -5.61
CA ARG A 342 -8.56 15.51 -5.98
C ARG A 342 -8.07 16.29 -4.75
N PRO A 343 -6.74 16.42 -4.51
CA PRO A 343 -6.18 17.41 -3.60
C PRO A 343 -6.40 18.82 -4.19
N LEU A 344 -7.00 19.70 -3.42
CA LEU A 344 -7.37 21.04 -3.89
C LEU A 344 -6.16 21.95 -3.96
N THR A 345 -5.98 22.58 -5.12
CA THR A 345 -4.95 23.60 -5.40
C THR A 345 -5.54 25.01 -5.21
N PRO A 346 -4.69 26.05 -5.11
CA PRO A 346 -5.17 27.44 -5.12
C PRO A 346 -6.04 27.79 -6.33
N ALA A 347 -5.75 27.22 -7.50
CA ALA A 347 -6.56 27.40 -8.71
C ALA A 347 -7.96 26.76 -8.59
N ASP A 348 -8.02 25.58 -7.94
CA ASP A 348 -9.31 24.92 -7.67
C ASP A 348 -10.17 25.76 -6.71
N LEU A 349 -9.56 26.40 -5.70
CA LEU A 349 -10.27 27.29 -4.78
C LEU A 349 -10.85 28.50 -5.51
N ALA A 350 -10.08 29.10 -6.43
CA ALA A 350 -10.55 30.21 -7.25
C ALA A 350 -11.74 29.80 -8.13
N LEU A 351 -11.65 28.63 -8.78
CA LEU A 351 -12.74 28.08 -9.59
C LEU A 351 -14.00 27.85 -8.74
N LEU A 352 -13.87 27.18 -7.59
CA LEU A 352 -14.99 26.87 -6.70
C LEU A 352 -15.65 28.15 -6.15
N ALA A 353 -14.86 29.16 -5.79
CA ALA A 353 -15.37 30.46 -5.40
C ALA A 353 -16.17 31.13 -6.53
N ALA A 354 -15.64 31.14 -7.76
CA ALA A 354 -16.28 31.77 -8.93
C ALA A 354 -17.63 31.12 -9.26
N VAL A 355 -17.77 29.80 -9.00
CA VAL A 355 -19.03 29.05 -9.25
C VAL A 355 -19.92 28.91 -8.01
N GLY A 356 -19.63 29.63 -6.91
CA GLY A 356 -20.53 29.84 -5.78
C GLY A 356 -20.37 28.85 -4.59
N HIS A 357 -19.25 28.18 -4.45
CA HIS A 357 -18.99 27.32 -3.29
C HIS A 357 -18.26 28.07 -2.17
N GLY A 358 -18.89 28.20 -1.00
CA GLY A 358 -18.26 28.76 0.21
C GLY A 358 -17.93 27.70 1.27
N THR A 359 -18.50 26.51 1.15
CA THR A 359 -18.25 25.35 2.04
C THR A 359 -18.14 24.11 1.19
N LEU A 360 -17.19 23.23 1.53
CA LEU A 360 -16.83 22.06 0.74
C LEU A 360 -16.89 20.77 1.56
N PRO A 361 -17.38 19.65 0.97
CA PRO A 361 -17.26 18.33 1.56
C PRO A 361 -15.84 17.79 1.35
N LEU A 362 -15.04 17.76 2.40
CA LEU A 362 -13.64 17.33 2.36
C LEU A 362 -13.45 16.03 3.14
N ARG A 363 -12.46 15.26 2.77
CA ARG A 363 -12.00 14.14 3.59
C ARG A 363 -11.39 14.66 4.89
N ARG A 364 -11.71 14.05 6.04
CA ARG A 364 -10.99 14.30 7.29
C ARG A 364 -9.50 14.05 7.08
N ARG A 365 -8.63 14.83 7.71
CA ARG A 365 -7.18 14.56 7.62
C ARG A 365 -6.85 13.18 8.17
N LEU A 366 -6.14 12.39 7.37
CA LEU A 366 -5.63 11.07 7.77
C LEU A 366 -4.59 11.24 8.87
N ARG A 367 -4.67 10.47 9.95
CA ARG A 367 -3.69 10.44 11.03
C ARG A 367 -2.63 9.39 10.71
N LEU A 368 -1.42 9.83 10.39
CA LEU A 368 -0.28 8.97 10.08
C LEU A 368 0.64 8.91 11.29
N GLY A 369 0.73 7.73 11.92
CA GLY A 369 1.65 7.45 13.02
C GLY A 369 3.07 7.12 12.52
N VAL A 370 4.09 7.59 13.24
CA VAL A 370 5.49 7.20 13.00
C VAL A 370 6.08 6.68 14.29
N LEU A 371 6.57 5.43 14.25
CA LEU A 371 7.20 4.72 15.36
C LEU A 371 8.59 4.26 14.95
N SER A 372 9.63 4.60 15.71
CA SER A 372 10.95 3.99 15.55
C SER A 372 11.12 2.82 16.51
N THR A 373 11.88 1.79 16.11
CA THR A 373 12.21 0.63 16.95
C THR A 373 13.71 0.38 16.92
N GLY A 374 14.30 0.04 18.06
CA GLY A 374 15.71 -0.29 18.20
C GLY A 374 16.28 0.18 19.54
N ASP A 375 16.98 -0.70 20.24
CA ASP A 375 17.65 -0.40 21.51
C ASP A 375 18.86 0.52 21.34
N GLU A 376 19.43 0.53 20.11
CA GLU A 376 20.53 1.42 19.73
C GLU A 376 20.08 2.87 19.48
N ILE A 377 18.76 3.10 19.28
CA ILE A 377 18.24 4.40 18.83
C ILE A 377 18.04 5.36 20.00
N ARG A 378 18.49 6.60 19.85
CA ARG A 378 18.30 7.69 20.80
C ARG A 378 17.67 8.91 20.14
N PRO A 379 16.87 9.69 20.87
CA PRO A 379 16.37 10.96 20.37
C PRO A 379 17.52 11.92 19.99
N PRO A 380 17.40 12.67 18.89
CA PRO A 380 18.39 13.70 18.56
C PRO A 380 18.59 14.69 19.71
N GLY A 381 19.85 14.99 20.05
CA GLY A 381 20.22 15.88 21.15
C GLY A 381 20.28 15.23 22.54
N ALA A 382 19.84 13.97 22.69
CA ALA A 382 20.06 13.22 23.93
C ALA A 382 21.51 12.72 24.05
N ALA A 383 21.93 12.35 25.27
CA ALA A 383 23.22 11.68 25.44
C ALA A 383 23.18 10.29 24.75
N ALA A 384 24.24 9.98 23.99
CA ALA A 384 24.40 8.71 23.32
C ALA A 384 25.74 8.07 23.69
N GLY A 385 25.73 6.81 24.10
CA GLY A 385 26.92 6.02 24.39
C GLY A 385 27.51 5.34 23.15
N GLY A 386 28.62 4.60 23.33
CA GLY A 386 29.18 3.79 22.26
C GLY A 386 28.19 2.75 21.75
N GLY A 387 28.02 2.65 20.43
CA GLY A 387 27.05 1.72 19.79
C GLY A 387 25.64 2.29 19.63
N GLN A 388 25.33 3.47 20.18
CA GLN A 388 24.03 4.14 20.00
C GLN A 388 24.07 5.13 18.85
N ILE A 389 22.95 5.27 18.15
CA ILE A 389 22.78 6.20 17.03
C ILE A 389 21.58 7.11 17.27
N PHE A 390 21.56 8.29 16.64
CA PHE A 390 20.41 9.18 16.71
C PHE A 390 19.35 8.78 15.70
N ASP A 391 18.08 8.89 16.11
CA ASP A 391 16.93 8.64 15.28
C ASP A 391 16.83 9.68 14.16
N ALA A 392 17.28 9.32 12.98
CA ALA A 392 17.19 10.17 11.78
C ALA A 392 15.89 9.93 10.99
N ASN A 393 15.30 8.73 11.09
CA ASN A 393 14.16 8.33 10.28
C ASN A 393 12.86 8.97 10.76
N ARG A 394 12.59 8.98 12.05
CA ARG A 394 11.34 9.51 12.60
C ARG A 394 11.12 10.99 12.26
N PRO A 395 12.07 11.91 12.48
CA PRO A 395 11.87 13.31 12.09
C PRO A 395 11.70 13.47 10.59
N MET A 396 12.38 12.68 9.75
CA MET A 396 12.22 12.68 8.30
C MET A 396 10.81 12.22 7.89
N LEU A 397 10.33 11.10 8.42
CA LEU A 397 9.01 10.55 8.09
C LEU A 397 7.87 11.45 8.60
N LEU A 398 7.99 12.04 9.78
CA LEU A 398 7.04 13.04 10.30
C LEU A 398 6.98 14.29 9.41
N ALA A 399 8.15 14.75 8.91
CA ALA A 399 8.19 15.87 7.98
C ALA A 399 7.53 15.54 6.64
N LEU A 400 7.74 14.33 6.10
CA LEU A 400 7.05 13.84 4.91
C LEU A 400 5.54 13.79 5.10
N ALA A 401 5.06 13.23 6.22
CA ALA A 401 3.64 13.15 6.54
C ALA A 401 2.98 14.55 6.48
N ARG A 402 3.61 15.56 7.11
CA ARG A 402 3.10 16.95 7.07
C ARG A 402 3.05 17.50 5.64
N ARG A 403 4.08 17.24 4.84
CA ARG A 403 4.11 17.66 3.42
C ARG A 403 3.06 16.96 2.56
N TRP A 404 2.69 15.73 2.89
CA TRP A 404 1.61 15.01 2.22
C TRP A 404 0.20 15.47 2.66
N GLY A 405 0.13 16.49 3.52
CA GLY A 405 -1.13 17.08 3.97
C GLY A 405 -1.90 16.23 4.99
N VAL A 406 -1.27 15.22 5.58
CA VAL A 406 -1.85 14.38 6.63
C VAL A 406 -1.45 14.84 8.02
N GLU A 407 -2.19 14.43 9.04
CA GLU A 407 -1.86 14.68 10.45
C GLU A 407 -0.75 13.72 10.88
N ALA A 408 0.43 14.26 11.20
CA ALA A 408 1.58 13.48 11.62
C ALA A 408 1.52 13.24 13.14
N VAL A 409 1.41 11.96 13.55
CA VAL A 409 1.36 11.54 14.94
C VAL A 409 2.71 10.93 15.33
N ASP A 410 3.42 11.58 16.23
CA ASP A 410 4.69 11.08 16.76
C ASP A 410 4.44 10.04 17.86
N LEU A 411 4.82 8.78 17.60
CA LEU A 411 4.69 7.66 18.54
C LEU A 411 5.98 7.34 19.29
N GLY A 412 7.06 8.09 19.03
CA GLY A 412 8.33 7.97 19.74
C GLY A 412 9.17 6.76 19.29
N ILE A 413 9.93 6.22 20.24
CA ILE A 413 10.83 5.08 20.05
C ILE A 413 10.34 3.93 20.95
N ALA A 414 10.23 2.73 20.39
CA ALA A 414 9.97 1.50 21.13
C ALA A 414 11.26 0.69 21.28
N PRO A 415 11.50 0.03 22.42
CA PRO A 415 12.60 -0.90 22.58
C PRO A 415 12.38 -2.17 21.74
N ASP A 416 13.45 -2.93 21.50
CA ASP A 416 13.43 -4.24 20.84
C ASP A 416 12.90 -5.34 21.78
N ASP A 417 11.79 -5.06 22.44
CA ASP A 417 11.05 -5.99 23.28
C ASP A 417 9.67 -6.25 22.66
N ARG A 418 9.34 -7.51 22.47
CA ARG A 418 8.11 -7.92 21.80
C ARG A 418 6.83 -7.47 22.51
N ALA A 419 6.81 -7.51 23.86
CA ALA A 419 5.64 -7.13 24.65
C ALA A 419 5.46 -5.61 24.63
N ALA A 420 6.56 -4.86 24.77
CA ALA A 420 6.56 -3.40 24.66
C ALA A 420 6.14 -2.94 23.26
N LEU A 421 6.64 -3.58 22.20
CA LEU A 421 6.26 -3.27 20.82
C LEU A 421 4.78 -3.56 20.56
N ARG A 422 4.26 -4.70 21.04
CA ARG A 422 2.82 -5.01 20.97
C ARG A 422 1.98 -3.93 21.64
N ALA A 423 2.31 -3.54 22.87
CA ALA A 423 1.59 -2.51 23.59
C ALA A 423 1.63 -1.14 22.86
N ARG A 424 2.76 -0.82 22.19
CA ARG A 424 2.87 0.39 21.36
C ARG A 424 2.01 0.32 20.10
N LEU A 425 1.93 -0.84 19.46
CA LEU A 425 1.07 -1.05 18.29
C LEU A 425 -0.42 -0.97 18.67
N ASP A 426 -0.80 -1.52 19.84
CA ASP A 426 -2.18 -1.44 20.35
C ASP A 426 -2.57 0.03 20.63
N ASP A 427 -1.72 0.81 21.31
CA ASP A 427 -1.93 2.25 21.53
C ASP A 427 -2.01 3.02 20.19
N ALA A 428 -1.09 2.73 19.25
CA ALA A 428 -1.04 3.36 17.95
C ALA A 428 -2.32 3.12 17.14
N ALA A 429 -2.88 1.91 17.17
CA ALA A 429 -4.10 1.56 16.44
C ALA A 429 -5.31 2.41 16.85
N GLY A 430 -5.39 2.84 18.12
CA GLY A 430 -6.43 3.75 18.61
C GLY A 430 -6.25 5.21 18.19
N ARG A 431 -5.03 5.61 17.82
CA ARG A 431 -4.65 7.01 17.59
C ARG A 431 -4.37 7.37 16.14
N THR A 432 -4.19 6.37 15.27
CA THR A 432 -3.76 6.56 13.88
C THR A 432 -4.66 5.83 12.90
N ASP A 433 -4.66 6.25 11.67
CA ASP A 433 -5.39 5.62 10.57
C ASP A 433 -4.43 4.82 9.66
N VAL A 434 -3.13 5.07 9.77
CA VAL A 434 -2.03 4.32 9.13
C VAL A 434 -0.77 4.46 9.97
N LEU A 435 0.09 3.46 9.99
CA LEU A 435 1.33 3.42 10.75
C LEU A 435 2.54 3.20 9.85
N LEU A 436 3.56 4.04 10.00
CA LEU A 436 4.90 3.81 9.49
C LEU A 436 5.81 3.43 10.65
N THR A 437 6.49 2.30 10.57
CA THR A 437 7.53 1.95 11.53
C THR A 437 8.90 2.00 10.87
N SER A 438 9.92 2.37 11.61
CA SER A 438 11.31 2.40 11.14
C SER A 438 12.18 1.55 12.04
N GLY A 439 12.78 0.49 11.47
CA GLY A 439 13.45 -0.59 12.19
C GLY A 439 12.53 -1.80 12.39
N GLY A 440 13.10 -2.92 12.87
CA GLY A 440 12.35 -4.15 13.15
C GLY A 440 11.74 -4.85 11.91
N ALA A 441 12.09 -4.45 10.71
CA ALA A 441 11.65 -5.07 9.45
C ALA A 441 12.79 -5.84 8.78
N SER A 442 13.65 -6.51 9.55
CA SER A 442 14.78 -7.33 9.05
C SER A 442 14.39 -8.81 9.05
N ALA A 443 15.09 -9.64 8.29
CA ALA A 443 14.95 -11.10 8.31
C ALA A 443 15.78 -11.77 9.43
N GLY A 444 16.26 -11.01 10.41
CA GLY A 444 17.05 -11.50 11.54
C GLY A 444 16.17 -12.06 12.67
N ASP A 445 16.80 -12.72 13.62
CA ASP A 445 16.15 -13.34 14.79
C ASP A 445 15.45 -12.32 15.71
N GLU A 446 15.77 -11.01 15.56
CA GLU A 446 15.21 -9.89 16.33
C GLU A 446 14.13 -9.08 15.58
N ASP A 447 13.54 -9.63 14.50
CA ASP A 447 12.47 -8.94 13.76
C ASP A 447 11.10 -9.13 14.45
N HIS A 448 10.93 -8.48 15.57
CA HIS A 448 9.69 -8.54 16.36
C HIS A 448 8.49 -7.94 15.61
N MET A 449 8.68 -6.93 14.77
CA MET A 449 7.61 -6.31 13.99
C MET A 449 7.00 -7.30 12.99
N SER A 450 7.84 -7.91 12.15
CA SER A 450 7.38 -8.91 11.18
C SER A 450 6.77 -10.13 11.87
N ALA A 451 7.31 -10.53 13.03
CA ALA A 451 6.76 -11.63 13.82
C ALA A 451 5.37 -11.32 14.35
N LEU A 452 5.16 -10.12 14.91
CA LEU A 452 3.85 -9.68 15.43
C LEU A 452 2.80 -9.55 14.32
N LEU A 453 3.15 -8.94 13.18
CA LEU A 453 2.25 -8.83 12.03
C LEU A 453 1.88 -10.21 11.45
N ARG A 454 2.82 -11.16 11.45
CA ARG A 454 2.57 -12.53 10.98
C ARG A 454 1.64 -13.30 11.93
N GLU A 455 1.83 -13.16 13.23
CA GLU A 455 0.93 -13.76 14.24
C GLU A 455 -0.50 -13.21 14.19
N ALA A 456 -0.63 -11.92 13.93
CA ALA A 456 -1.93 -11.30 13.74
C ALA A 456 -2.64 -11.81 12.46
N GLY A 457 -1.98 -12.67 11.66
CA GLY A 457 -2.50 -13.18 10.38
C GLY A 457 -2.66 -12.10 9.32
N ALA A 458 -2.01 -10.98 9.50
CA ALA A 458 -2.29 -9.74 8.80
C ALA A 458 -1.16 -9.29 7.84
N MET A 459 -0.07 -10.08 7.71
CA MET A 459 1.02 -9.76 6.78
C MET A 459 0.63 -10.14 5.35
N GLN A 460 0.62 -9.17 4.44
CA GLN A 460 0.20 -9.35 3.04
C GLN A 460 1.39 -9.42 2.07
N LEU A 461 2.44 -8.63 2.29
CA LEU A 461 3.63 -8.59 1.46
C LEU A 461 4.85 -8.44 2.36
N TRP A 462 5.89 -9.23 2.13
CA TRP A 462 7.05 -9.18 3.01
C TRP A 462 8.38 -8.86 2.32
N ARG A 463 8.65 -9.34 1.13
CA ARG A 463 9.92 -9.12 0.44
C ARG A 463 9.70 -8.52 -0.93
N ILE A 464 10.00 -7.24 -1.08
CA ILE A 464 9.85 -6.54 -2.36
C ILE A 464 11.23 -6.42 -3.03
N ALA A 465 11.26 -6.67 -4.33
CA ALA A 465 12.47 -6.61 -5.16
C ALA A 465 12.91 -5.17 -5.44
N VAL A 466 13.28 -4.43 -4.38
CA VAL A 466 13.70 -3.03 -4.41
C VAL A 466 15.10 -2.83 -3.85
N LYS A 467 15.84 -1.82 -4.34
CA LYS A 467 17.12 -1.37 -3.82
C LYS A 467 17.19 0.17 -3.87
N PRO A 468 17.57 0.85 -2.77
CA PRO A 468 17.86 0.34 -1.43
C PRO A 468 16.59 -0.09 -0.70
N GLY A 469 16.75 -1.01 0.26
CA GLY A 469 15.66 -1.53 1.06
C GLY A 469 15.47 -3.02 0.82
N ARG A 470 15.71 -3.86 1.84
CA ARG A 470 15.52 -5.30 1.69
C ARG A 470 14.13 -5.72 2.12
N PRO A 471 13.77 -5.71 3.36
CA PRO A 471 12.42 -6.05 3.74
C PRO A 471 11.59 -4.78 3.87
N LEU A 472 10.43 -4.77 3.24
CA LEU A 472 9.33 -3.90 3.54
C LEU A 472 8.21 -4.80 4.07
N ALA A 473 7.89 -4.68 5.36
CA ALA A 473 6.78 -5.40 5.94
C ALA A 473 5.49 -4.59 5.66
N LEU A 474 4.53 -5.24 5.03
CA LEU A 474 3.21 -4.66 4.79
C LEU A 474 2.16 -5.53 5.47
N GLY A 475 1.35 -4.95 6.34
CA GLY A 475 0.33 -5.69 7.07
C GLY A 475 -0.72 -4.78 7.66
N THR A 476 -1.55 -5.34 8.53
CA THR A 476 -2.54 -4.58 9.31
C THR A 476 -2.41 -4.95 10.79
N TRP A 477 -2.65 -3.99 11.67
CA TRP A 477 -2.76 -4.19 13.11
C TRP A 477 -4.09 -3.63 13.60
N HIS A 478 -4.96 -4.49 14.11
CA HIS A 478 -6.35 -4.13 14.44
C HIS A 478 -7.07 -3.35 13.32
N GLY A 479 -6.83 -3.73 12.07
CA GLY A 479 -7.41 -3.06 10.90
C GLY A 479 -6.67 -1.81 10.43
N VAL A 480 -5.66 -1.31 11.16
CA VAL A 480 -4.81 -0.19 10.76
C VAL A 480 -3.68 -0.69 9.87
N PRO A 481 -3.52 -0.18 8.64
CA PRO A 481 -2.40 -0.52 7.77
C PRO A 481 -1.06 -0.15 8.40
N VAL A 482 -0.09 -1.06 8.35
CA VAL A 482 1.27 -0.90 8.90
C VAL A 482 2.30 -1.08 7.79
N PHE A 483 3.17 -0.10 7.64
CA PHE A 483 4.34 -0.15 6.76
C PHE A 483 5.59 -0.23 7.61
N GLY A 484 6.17 -1.42 7.72
CA GLY A 484 7.45 -1.65 8.38
C GLY A 484 8.60 -1.30 7.45
N LEU A 485 9.13 -0.09 7.60
CA LEU A 485 10.21 0.44 6.78
C LEU A 485 11.59 -0.04 7.27
N PRO A 486 12.58 -0.16 6.38
CA PRO A 486 13.95 -0.48 6.78
C PRO A 486 14.53 0.55 7.77
N GLY A 487 15.40 0.11 8.69
CA GLY A 487 16.09 1.00 9.62
C GLY A 487 17.09 1.97 8.94
N ASN A 488 17.66 1.60 7.78
CA ASN A 488 18.59 2.47 7.05
C ASN A 488 17.87 3.68 6.43
N PRO A 489 18.32 4.92 6.68
CA PRO A 489 17.59 6.15 6.27
C PRO A 489 17.29 6.26 4.77
N VAL A 490 18.24 5.88 3.91
CA VAL A 490 18.03 5.93 2.45
C VAL A 490 16.96 4.93 2.01
N ALA A 491 16.97 3.73 2.59
CA ALA A 491 15.99 2.72 2.32
C ALA A 491 14.61 3.11 2.85
N ALA A 492 14.55 3.67 4.07
CA ALA A 492 13.32 4.17 4.67
C ALA A 492 12.68 5.27 3.81
N LEU A 493 13.47 6.24 3.33
CA LEU A 493 12.96 7.29 2.43
C LEU A 493 12.42 6.70 1.13
N VAL A 494 13.21 5.87 0.43
CA VAL A 494 12.79 5.30 -0.86
C VAL A 494 11.50 4.48 -0.69
N CYS A 495 11.43 3.60 0.33
CA CYS A 495 10.23 2.82 0.59
C CYS A 495 9.03 3.69 0.97
N ALA A 496 9.23 4.75 1.75
CA ALA A 496 8.18 5.72 2.07
C ALA A 496 7.64 6.41 0.81
N LEU A 497 8.52 6.88 -0.08
CA LEU A 497 8.13 7.59 -1.30
C LEU A 497 7.43 6.67 -2.32
N ILE A 498 7.95 5.46 -2.52
CA ILE A 498 7.47 4.56 -3.57
C ILE A 498 6.20 3.79 -3.14
N PHE A 499 6.13 3.34 -1.89
CA PHE A 499 5.03 2.48 -1.43
C PHE A 499 4.07 3.19 -0.46
N ALA A 500 4.59 3.86 0.59
CA ALA A 500 3.71 4.44 1.59
C ALA A 500 2.96 5.68 1.06
N ARG A 501 3.59 6.56 0.29
CA ARG A 501 2.95 7.77 -0.23
C ARG A 501 1.70 7.51 -1.06
N PRO A 502 1.73 6.66 -2.12
CA PRO A 502 0.53 6.38 -2.90
C PRO A 502 -0.55 5.66 -2.08
N ALA A 503 -0.15 4.80 -1.14
CA ALA A 503 -1.06 4.14 -0.22
C ALA A 503 -1.75 5.14 0.73
N VAL A 504 -0.99 6.07 1.31
CA VAL A 504 -1.50 7.16 2.17
C VAL A 504 -2.49 8.03 1.40
N ALA A 505 -2.22 8.33 0.12
CA ALA A 505 -3.15 9.09 -0.72
C ALA A 505 -4.51 8.38 -0.85
N LEU A 506 -4.51 7.06 -1.15
CA LEU A 506 -5.75 6.27 -1.23
C LEU A 506 -6.48 6.19 0.12
N LEU A 507 -5.76 5.89 1.20
CA LEU A 507 -6.33 5.80 2.55
C LEU A 507 -6.96 7.14 2.99
N ALA A 508 -6.37 8.26 2.58
CA ALA A 508 -6.91 9.59 2.79
C ALA A 508 -8.10 9.94 1.87
N GLY A 509 -8.47 9.06 0.95
CA GLY A 509 -9.56 9.23 0.00
C GLY A 509 -9.20 10.04 -1.24
N GLY A 510 -7.91 10.14 -1.55
CA GLY A 510 -7.39 10.71 -2.78
C GLY A 510 -7.16 9.67 -3.88
N ASP A 511 -6.81 10.14 -5.06
CA ASP A 511 -6.41 9.30 -6.18
C ASP A 511 -5.03 8.65 -5.96
N TRP A 512 -4.78 7.54 -6.66
CA TRP A 512 -3.46 6.91 -6.67
C TRP A 512 -2.41 7.84 -7.28
N GLN A 513 -1.41 8.22 -6.47
CA GLN A 513 -0.38 9.16 -6.85
C GLN A 513 0.91 8.43 -7.25
N ALA A 514 1.00 7.97 -8.50
CA ALA A 514 2.25 7.48 -9.04
C ALA A 514 3.28 8.63 -9.19
N PRO A 515 4.57 8.40 -8.90
CA PRO A 515 5.58 9.42 -9.08
C PRO A 515 5.75 9.76 -10.56
N GLN A 516 5.77 11.05 -10.89
CA GLN A 516 6.06 11.51 -12.24
C GLN A 516 7.57 11.53 -12.46
N GLY A 517 8.02 10.85 -13.50
CA GLY A 517 9.41 10.78 -13.90
C GLY A 517 9.61 11.28 -15.31
N PHE A 518 10.82 11.77 -15.57
CA PHE A 518 11.23 12.28 -16.88
C PHE A 518 12.47 11.53 -17.35
N GLU A 519 12.55 11.25 -18.65
CA GLU A 519 13.79 10.74 -19.24
C GLU A 519 14.79 11.88 -19.38
N VAL A 520 15.98 11.65 -18.84
CA VAL A 520 17.09 12.62 -18.85
C VAL A 520 18.40 11.90 -19.17
N PRO A 521 19.40 12.55 -19.79
CA PRO A 521 20.70 11.94 -20.02
C PRO A 521 21.40 11.59 -18.70
N ALA A 522 21.98 10.40 -18.61
CA ALA A 522 22.83 9.99 -17.49
C ALA A 522 24.14 10.78 -17.46
N GLY A 523 24.50 11.32 -16.30
CA GLY A 523 25.84 11.86 -16.01
C GLY A 523 26.77 10.83 -15.36
N PHE A 524 26.44 9.54 -15.48
CA PHE A 524 27.16 8.44 -14.83
C PHE A 524 27.18 7.20 -15.73
N ALA A 525 28.11 6.28 -15.43
CA ALA A 525 28.10 4.94 -16.01
C ALA A 525 27.82 3.91 -14.91
N LYS A 526 27.01 2.90 -15.22
CA LYS A 526 26.65 1.86 -14.25
C LYS A 526 26.28 0.55 -14.93
N ARG A 527 26.80 -0.55 -14.41
CA ARG A 527 26.36 -1.91 -14.74
C ARG A 527 25.50 -2.44 -13.61
N LYS A 528 24.24 -2.74 -13.91
CA LYS A 528 23.23 -3.23 -12.95
C LYS A 528 22.95 -4.71 -13.18
N LYS A 529 22.95 -5.49 -12.10
CA LYS A 529 22.50 -6.88 -12.10
C LYS A 529 20.96 -6.97 -12.18
N PRO A 530 20.39 -8.03 -12.76
CA PRO A 530 18.93 -8.22 -12.77
C PRO A 530 18.38 -8.55 -11.37
N GLY A 531 17.06 -8.54 -11.22
CA GLY A 531 16.33 -9.08 -10.07
C GLY A 531 15.75 -8.04 -9.12
N ARG A 532 16.14 -6.76 -9.20
CA ARG A 532 15.56 -5.69 -8.37
C ARG A 532 15.48 -4.37 -9.09
N ARG A 533 14.45 -3.59 -8.81
CA ARG A 533 14.37 -2.18 -9.21
C ARG A 533 15.28 -1.35 -8.30
N GLU A 534 16.13 -0.54 -8.91
CA GLU A 534 17.08 0.28 -8.15
C GLU A 534 16.67 1.75 -8.21
N TYR A 535 16.75 2.43 -7.07
CA TYR A 535 16.53 3.87 -6.93
C TYR A 535 17.82 4.52 -6.42
N LEU A 536 18.47 5.28 -7.30
CA LEU A 536 19.72 5.97 -6.99
C LEU A 536 19.43 7.41 -6.59
N ARG A 537 20.02 7.87 -5.49
CA ARG A 537 19.98 9.30 -5.11
C ARG A 537 20.63 10.12 -6.19
N ALA A 538 19.91 11.09 -6.73
CA ALA A 538 20.35 11.85 -7.89
C ALA A 538 19.97 13.32 -7.78
N ARG A 539 20.67 14.16 -8.56
CA ARG A 539 20.36 15.56 -8.78
C ARG A 539 20.57 15.92 -10.24
N MET A 540 19.97 17.02 -10.69
CA MET A 540 20.16 17.53 -12.04
C MET A 540 21.29 18.56 -12.09
N ARG A 541 22.27 18.36 -12.96
CA ARG A 541 23.34 19.32 -13.25
C ARG A 541 23.63 19.32 -14.75
N GLU A 542 23.70 20.50 -15.33
CA GLU A 542 24.02 20.71 -16.76
C GLU A 542 23.14 19.85 -17.70
N GLY A 543 21.85 19.70 -17.35
CA GLY A 543 20.89 18.89 -18.12
C GLY A 543 21.06 17.38 -18.02
N ARG A 544 21.89 16.88 -17.08
CA ARG A 544 22.13 15.45 -16.85
C ARG A 544 21.83 15.04 -15.43
N ALA A 545 21.45 13.80 -15.23
CA ALA A 545 21.29 13.21 -13.89
C ALA A 545 22.66 12.78 -13.34
N GLU A 546 23.12 13.41 -12.29
CA GLU A 546 24.25 12.95 -11.48
C GLU A 546 23.75 12.06 -10.35
N VAL A 547 24.43 10.96 -10.08
CA VAL A 547 24.13 10.09 -8.94
C VAL A 547 25.12 10.30 -7.80
N PHE A 548 24.66 10.11 -6.56
CA PHE A 548 25.53 10.20 -5.39
C PHE A 548 26.62 9.14 -5.42
N GLY A 549 27.86 9.52 -5.14
CA GLY A 549 29.05 8.68 -5.31
C GLY A 549 29.13 7.39 -4.46
N SER A 550 28.12 7.12 -3.63
CA SER A 550 28.02 5.89 -2.83
C SER A 550 26.61 5.33 -2.81
N GLU A 551 26.47 4.05 -3.11
CA GLU A 551 25.18 3.33 -3.07
C GLU A 551 24.77 2.89 -1.65
N GLY A 552 25.65 3.02 -0.64
CA GLY A 552 25.39 2.57 0.73
C GLY A 552 24.14 3.22 1.32
N SER A 553 23.22 2.38 1.82
CA SER A 553 21.93 2.81 2.39
C SER A 553 22.05 3.57 3.73
N GLY A 554 23.17 3.44 4.42
CA GLY A 554 23.47 4.20 5.65
C GLY A 554 24.08 5.59 5.42
N ARG A 555 24.34 5.98 4.15
CA ARG A 555 24.96 7.28 3.84
C ARG A 555 23.92 8.40 3.74
N ILE A 556 23.50 8.91 4.90
CA ILE A 556 22.41 9.88 5.02
C ILE A 556 22.71 11.23 4.34
N SER A 557 23.98 11.65 4.27
CA SER A 557 24.37 12.90 3.59
C SER A 557 23.91 12.94 2.13
N GLY A 558 23.83 11.78 1.47
CA GLY A 558 23.31 11.69 0.11
C GLY A 558 21.82 11.97 -0.02
N LEU A 559 21.03 11.94 1.05
CA LEU A 559 19.62 12.33 1.02
C LEU A 559 19.47 13.86 0.92
N SER A 560 20.25 14.60 1.71
CA SER A 560 20.24 16.06 1.66
C SER A 560 20.90 16.61 0.38
N TRP A 561 21.82 15.85 -0.24
CA TRP A 561 22.45 16.22 -1.50
C TRP A 561 21.53 16.00 -2.71
N ALA A 562 20.66 14.99 -2.67
CA ALA A 562 19.80 14.61 -3.77
C ALA A 562 18.62 15.58 -3.96
N GLU A 563 18.20 15.74 -5.20
CA GLU A 563 17.00 16.49 -5.64
C GLU A 563 15.92 15.53 -6.16
N GLY A 564 16.24 14.23 -6.27
CA GLY A 564 15.36 13.19 -6.77
C GLY A 564 16.03 11.81 -6.74
N LEU A 565 15.40 10.89 -7.43
CA LEU A 565 15.87 9.52 -7.61
C LEU A 565 16.02 9.22 -9.10
N VAL A 566 17.05 8.48 -9.50
CA VAL A 566 17.08 7.78 -10.77
C VAL A 566 16.53 6.38 -10.56
N GLU A 567 15.50 6.02 -11.31
CA GLU A 567 14.90 4.70 -11.32
C GLU A 567 15.53 3.83 -12.40
N LEU A 568 16.03 2.66 -12.02
CA LEU A 568 16.56 1.66 -12.94
C LEU A 568 15.67 0.41 -12.95
N PRO A 569 15.40 -0.21 -14.10
CA PRO A 569 14.43 -1.29 -14.26
C PRO A 569 14.81 -2.57 -13.49
N ASP A 570 13.88 -3.52 -13.39
CA ASP A 570 14.11 -4.81 -12.69
C ASP A 570 15.15 -5.69 -13.40
N GLY A 571 15.25 -5.59 -14.73
CA GLY A 571 16.21 -6.33 -15.56
C GLY A 571 17.66 -5.90 -15.38
N ALA A 572 18.59 -6.63 -16.01
CA ALA A 572 19.97 -6.19 -16.16
C ALA A 572 20.01 -4.92 -17.03
N ALA A 573 20.87 -3.98 -16.68
CA ALA A 573 21.09 -2.77 -17.47
C ALA A 573 22.57 -2.39 -17.48
N GLU A 574 23.03 -1.89 -18.60
CA GLU A 574 24.31 -1.24 -18.77
C GLU A 574 24.05 0.20 -19.23
N ILE A 575 24.48 1.15 -18.44
CA ILE A 575 24.20 2.56 -18.63
C ILE A 575 25.52 3.26 -18.87
N ALA A 576 25.63 3.94 -20.00
CA ALA A 576 26.73 4.81 -20.33
C ALA A 576 26.35 6.29 -20.08
N VAL A 577 27.36 7.15 -19.98
CA VAL A 577 27.14 8.60 -19.90
C VAL A 577 26.42 9.06 -21.17
N GLY A 578 25.29 9.75 -21.00
CA GLY A 578 24.43 10.24 -22.08
C GLY A 578 23.22 9.35 -22.36
N ASP A 579 23.17 8.11 -21.88
CA ASP A 579 22.01 7.23 -22.04
C ASP A 579 20.78 7.78 -21.31
N PRO A 580 19.57 7.57 -21.84
CA PRO A 580 18.35 8.00 -21.17
C PRO A 580 18.11 7.20 -19.88
N VAL A 581 17.86 7.90 -18.79
CA VAL A 581 17.48 7.33 -17.51
C VAL A 581 16.28 8.06 -16.94
N ARG A 582 15.41 7.35 -16.22
CA ARG A 582 14.21 7.93 -15.62
C ARG A 582 14.56 8.64 -14.32
N PHE A 583 14.43 9.96 -14.30
CA PHE A 583 14.62 10.80 -13.10
C PHE A 583 13.26 11.12 -12.47
N LEU A 584 13.13 10.86 -11.19
CA LEU A 584 11.97 11.13 -10.35
C LEU A 584 12.32 12.29 -9.41
N PRO A 585 11.94 13.53 -9.73
CA PRO A 585 12.24 14.68 -8.87
C PRO A 585 11.50 14.57 -7.53
N PHE A 586 12.11 15.00 -6.43
CA PHE A 586 11.48 14.97 -5.12
C PHE A 586 10.18 15.78 -5.05
N GLY A 587 10.05 16.83 -5.89
CA GLY A 587 8.80 17.57 -6.03
C GLY A 587 7.61 16.70 -6.47
N SER A 588 7.83 15.64 -7.28
CA SER A 588 6.78 14.70 -7.68
C SER A 588 6.25 13.84 -6.51
N PHE A 589 6.97 13.83 -5.40
CA PHE A 589 6.57 13.15 -4.15
C PHE A 589 6.04 14.13 -3.09
N GLY A 590 5.90 15.42 -3.42
CA GLY A 590 5.46 16.44 -2.47
C GLY A 590 6.55 16.86 -1.47
N MET A 591 7.83 16.69 -1.81
CA MET A 591 8.98 17.10 -0.98
C MET A 591 9.45 18.51 -1.31
#